data_e78b1145fd133ab03135f8d2f372e2c5
#
_entry.id   e78b1145fd133ab03135f8d2f372e2c5
#
_cell.length_a   1.000
_cell.length_b   1.000
_cell.length_c   1.000
_cell.angle_alpha   90.00
_cell.angle_beta   90.00
_cell.angle_gamma   90.00
#
_symmetry.space_group_name_H-M   'P 1'
#
loop_
_entity.id
_entity.type
_entity.pdbx_description
1 polymer ?
#
loop_
_entity_poly.entity_id
_entity_poly.type
_entity_poly.pdbx_seq_one_letter_code
_entity_poly.pdbx_strand_id
1 'polypeptide(L)' 'MNKYNVGDTVYFIANGYHIREATVIRAGSGFCTIKFNDNKTPAGTKVRESKLFKTKQEAEVVVEKTHNTLLY' A
#
# COMPACT_ATOMS: atom_id res chain seq x y z
N MET A 1 6.71 17.61 -0.51
CA MET A 1 7.48 16.61 -1.26
C MET A 1 6.82 15.24 -1.12
N ASN A 2 6.59 14.56 -2.22
CA ASN A 2 5.92 13.27 -2.20
C ASN A 2 6.91 12.14 -1.89
N LYS A 3 6.49 11.22 -1.05
CA LYS A 3 7.29 10.05 -0.70
C LYS A 3 7.43 9.08 -1.86
N TYR A 4 6.40 9.04 -2.72
CA TYR A 4 6.36 8.14 -3.87
C TYR A 4 6.14 8.92 -5.15
N ASN A 5 6.57 8.36 -6.28
CA ASN A 5 6.40 8.96 -7.60
C ASN A 5 5.49 8.11 -8.45
N VAL A 6 4.86 8.75 -9.45
CA VAL A 6 4.05 8.03 -10.43
C VAL A 6 4.90 6.96 -11.10
N GLY A 7 4.38 5.75 -11.17
CA GLY A 7 5.09 4.60 -11.72
C GLY A 7 5.75 3.72 -10.68
N ASP A 8 5.84 4.18 -9.43
CA ASP A 8 6.44 3.38 -8.37
C ASP A 8 5.56 2.18 -8.03
N THR A 9 6.20 1.05 -7.76
CA THR A 9 5.52 -0.12 -7.22
C THR A 9 5.47 0.02 -5.71
N VAL A 10 4.28 -0.12 -5.15
CA VAL A 10 4.06 -0.01 -3.71
C VAL A 10 3.23 -1.18 -3.21
N TYR A 11 3.20 -1.36 -1.91
CA TYR A 11 2.45 -2.44 -1.27
C TYR A 11 1.48 -1.84 -0.26
N PHE A 12 0.27 -2.38 -0.25
CA PHE A 12 -0.80 -1.89 0.60
C PHE A 12 -1.37 -3.06 1.40
N ILE A 13 -1.59 -2.85 2.70
CA ILE A 13 -2.16 -3.86 3.56
C ILE A 13 -3.68 -3.70 3.58
N ALA A 14 -4.38 -4.69 3.03
CA ALA A 14 -5.83 -4.72 3.00
C ALA A 14 -6.33 -5.62 4.12
N ASN A 15 -7.41 -5.20 4.77
CA ASN A 15 -8.04 -5.97 5.85
C ASN A 15 -7.10 -6.28 7.02
N GLY A 16 -6.03 -5.51 7.16
CA GLY A 16 -5.09 -5.64 8.27
C GLY A 16 -4.03 -6.72 8.10
N TYR A 17 -4.14 -7.59 7.12
CA TYR A 17 -3.19 -8.68 6.95
C TYR A 17 -2.87 -9.08 5.52
N HIS A 18 -3.67 -8.63 4.56
CA HIS A 18 -3.47 -9.03 3.15
C HIS A 18 -2.65 -7.98 2.41
N ILE A 19 -1.47 -8.36 1.96
CA ILE A 19 -0.57 -7.45 1.24
C ILE A 19 -0.90 -7.49 -0.24
N ARG A 20 -1.21 -6.31 -0.81
CA ARG A 20 -1.52 -6.17 -2.23
C ARG A 20 -0.49 -5.28 -2.91
N GLU A 21 -0.03 -5.72 -4.07
CA GLU A 21 0.88 -4.94 -4.88
C GLU A 21 0.10 -3.97 -5.75
N ALA A 22 0.60 -2.76 -5.85
CA ALA A 22 -0.05 -1.72 -6.63
C ALA A 22 0.98 -0.79 -7.27
N THR A 23 0.52 -0.02 -8.23
CA THR A 23 1.35 0.98 -8.91
C THR A 23 0.77 2.37 -8.63
N VAL A 24 1.64 3.32 -8.31
CA VAL A 24 1.22 4.70 -8.09
C VAL A 24 0.91 5.33 -9.44
N ILE A 25 -0.32 5.82 -9.59
CA ILE A 25 -0.75 6.49 -10.83
C ILE A 25 -0.91 7.98 -10.65
N ARG A 26 -0.95 8.46 -9.41
CA ARG A 26 -0.99 9.88 -9.09
C ARG A 26 -0.43 10.10 -7.68
N ALA A 27 0.31 11.17 -7.48
CA ALA A 27 0.88 11.48 -6.17
C ALA A 27 0.75 12.98 -5.89
N GLY A 28 0.43 13.33 -4.65
CA GLY A 28 0.36 14.72 -4.24
C GLY A 28 -0.20 14.90 -2.85
N SER A 29 0.30 15.92 -2.16
CA SER A 29 -0.24 16.40 -0.87
C SER A 29 -0.41 15.32 0.20
N GLY A 30 0.51 14.38 0.28
CA GLY A 30 0.45 13.32 1.29
C GLY A 30 -0.46 12.16 0.93
N PHE A 31 -1.05 12.16 -0.25
CA PHE A 31 -1.91 11.09 -0.75
C PHE A 31 -1.36 10.54 -2.05
N CYS A 32 -1.64 9.29 -2.32
CA CYS A 32 -1.32 8.66 -3.59
C CYS A 32 -2.55 7.95 -4.11
N THR A 33 -2.75 8.04 -5.43
CA THR A 33 -3.76 7.22 -6.08
C THR A 33 -3.02 6.01 -6.64
N ILE A 34 -3.45 4.83 -6.24
CA ILE A 34 -2.82 3.58 -6.63
C ILE A 34 -3.78 2.72 -7.43
N LYS A 35 -3.23 1.91 -8.29
CA LYS A 35 -4.00 0.91 -9.05
C LYS A 35 -3.43 -0.46 -8.69
N PHE A 36 -4.28 -1.34 -8.16
CA PHE A 36 -3.85 -2.68 -7.80
C PHE A 36 -3.50 -3.48 -9.06
N ASN A 37 -2.46 -4.30 -8.95
CA ASN A 37 -1.94 -5.06 -10.09
C ASN A 37 -2.75 -6.32 -10.38
N ASP A 38 -3.79 -6.59 -9.60
CA ASP A 38 -4.74 -7.63 -9.94
C ASP A 38 -5.73 -7.05 -10.95
N ASN A 39 -6.23 -7.79 -11.86
CA ASN A 39 -7.16 -7.28 -12.88
C ASN A 39 -8.59 -7.14 -12.36
N LYS A 40 -8.79 -7.22 -11.05
CA LYS A 40 -10.12 -7.20 -10.45
C LYS A 40 -10.57 -5.82 -10.02
N THR A 41 -9.62 -4.88 -9.88
CA THR A 41 -9.91 -3.53 -9.41
C THR A 41 -9.46 -2.53 -10.48
N PRO A 42 -10.33 -2.18 -11.44
CA PRO A 42 -9.94 -1.32 -12.56
C PRO A 42 -9.77 0.15 -12.19
N ALA A 43 -10.37 0.60 -11.12
CA ALA A 43 -10.32 2.01 -10.74
C ALA A 43 -9.19 2.28 -9.76
N GLY A 44 -8.65 3.50 -9.83
CA GLY A 44 -7.64 3.95 -8.87
C GLY A 44 -8.24 4.16 -7.49
N THR A 45 -7.44 3.94 -6.47
CA THR A 45 -7.85 4.14 -5.08
C THR A 45 -6.93 5.17 -4.45
N LYS A 46 -7.50 6.22 -3.86
CA LYS A 46 -6.73 7.24 -3.17
C LYS A 46 -6.47 6.80 -1.75
N VAL A 47 -5.19 6.76 -1.37
CA VAL A 47 -4.78 6.36 -0.04
C VAL A 47 -3.73 7.33 0.49
N ARG A 48 -3.57 7.38 1.80
CA ARG A 48 -2.50 8.16 2.40
C ARG A 48 -1.16 7.47 2.11
N GLU A 49 -0.13 8.26 1.78
CA GLU A 49 1.18 7.69 1.49
C GLU A 49 1.76 6.93 2.69
N SER A 50 1.35 7.28 3.92
CA SER A 50 1.78 6.57 5.12
C SER A 50 1.24 5.13 5.20
N LYS A 51 0.24 4.81 4.39
CA LYS A 51 -0.33 3.46 4.33
C LYS A 51 0.36 2.57 3.30
N LEU A 52 1.32 3.11 2.57
CA LEU A 52 2.03 2.39 1.52
C LEU A 52 3.42 2.00 1.97
N PHE A 53 3.93 0.93 1.40
CA PHE A 53 5.26 0.42 1.69
C PHE A 53 6.04 0.26 0.39
N LYS A 54 7.35 0.52 0.44
CA LYS A 54 8.22 0.42 -0.74
C LYS A 54 8.52 -1.02 -1.11
N THR A 55 8.53 -1.90 -0.13
CA THR A 55 8.83 -3.30 -0.34
C THR A 55 7.79 -4.18 0.34
N LYS A 56 7.63 -5.37 -0.19
CA LYS A 56 6.74 -6.36 0.41
C LYS A 56 7.21 -6.73 1.82
N GLN A 57 8.52 -6.79 2.01
CA GLN A 57 9.10 -7.13 3.30
C GLN A 57 8.71 -6.11 4.38
N GLU A 58 8.72 -4.83 4.06
CA GLU A 58 8.30 -3.79 5.00
C GLU A 58 6.84 -3.98 5.40
N ALA A 59 5.98 -4.29 4.43
CA ALA A 59 4.57 -4.55 4.70
C ALA A 59 4.38 -5.80 5.56
N GLU A 60 5.15 -6.85 5.28
CA GLU A 60 5.09 -8.09 6.05
C GLU A 60 5.45 -7.89 7.52
N VAL A 61 6.44 -7.06 7.79
CA VAL A 61 6.84 -6.74 9.17
C VAL A 61 5.68 -6.10 9.93
N VAL A 62 4.97 -5.19 9.30
CA VAL A 62 3.83 -4.51 9.93
C VAL A 62 2.67 -5.48 10.15
N VAL A 63 2.38 -6.33 9.17
CA VAL A 63 1.33 -7.34 9.28
C VAL A 63 1.64 -8.31 10.42
N GLU A 64 2.85 -8.82 10.47
CA GLU A 64 3.27 -9.75 11.50
C GLU A 64 3.16 -9.13 12.89
N LYS A 65 3.59 -7.89 13.03
CA LYS A 65 3.54 -7.18 14.29
C LYS A 65 2.09 -6.98 14.77
N THR A 66 1.22 -6.55 13.85
CA THR A 66 -0.20 -6.35 14.15
C THR A 66 -0.88 -7.66 14.50
N HIS A 67 -0.56 -8.72 13.74
CA HIS A 67 -1.14 -10.04 13.96
C HIS A 67 -0.76 -10.58 15.34
N ASN A 68 0.50 -10.44 15.73
CA ASN A 68 0.96 -10.88 17.04
C ASN A 68 0.27 -10.13 18.16
N THR A 69 0.03 -8.85 17.98
CA THR A 69 -0.71 -8.05 18.95
C THR A 69 -2.13 -8.53 19.12
N LEU A 70 -2.76 -8.95 18.02
CA LEU A 70 -4.15 -9.42 18.05
C LEU A 70 -4.31 -10.80 18.66
N LEU A 71 -3.23 -11.57 18.76
CA LEU A 71 -3.29 -12.90 19.36
C LEU A 71 -3.38 -12.86 20.88
N TYR A 72 -3.14 -11.75 21.47
CA TYR A 72 -3.28 -11.54 22.91
C TYR A 72 -4.53 -10.73 23.19
#